data_cf213fc5b5c29d61ac3e5c3ff6d011ca
#
_entry.id   cf213fc5b5c29d61ac3e5c3ff6d011ca
#
_cell.length_a   1.000
_cell.length_b   1.000
_cell.length_c   1.000
_cell.angle_alpha   90.00
_cell.angle_beta   90.00
_cell.angle_gamma   90.00
#
_symmetry.space_group_name_H-M   'P 1'
#
loop_
_entity.id
_entity.type
_entity.pdbx_description
1 polymer ?
#
loop_
_entity_poly.entity_id
_entity_poly.type
_entity_poly.pdbx_seq_one_letter_code
_entity_poly.pdbx_strand_id
1 'polypeptide(L)'
;VLSVRHWLFTIGCNAAVALHADRLAHRQRQAVLTDYFEHVLQLPLTYHTGIHSGRLMKVMLQGTDALWRLWLGFFREHFAAILSLVVLLPLSLYLNWRLALLLFALCIVFTVLTTLVVRKTYAMQGAVEDSYSALSARASDALGNIALVQSFVRIDAEVQGLRYVADRLLAMQMPVLSWWAAVTVITRASTTITVLAIFTVGIALHERGLTSV
;
A
#
# COMPACT_ATOMS: atom_id res chain seq x y z
N VAL A 1 -32.38 7.66 20.60
CA VAL A 1 -31.98 9.07 20.34
C VAL A 1 -30.49 9.27 20.56
N LEU A 2 -29.88 8.73 21.63
CA LEU A 2 -28.43 8.85 21.90
C LEU A 2 -27.56 8.16 20.81
N SER A 3 -27.97 6.99 20.31
CA SER A 3 -27.22 6.24 19.28
C SER A 3 -27.18 6.98 17.94
N VAL A 4 -28.28 7.63 17.53
CA VAL A 4 -28.34 8.37 16.26
C VAL A 4 -27.44 9.62 16.31
N ARG A 5 -27.44 10.36 17.42
CA ARG A 5 -26.55 11.52 17.62
C ARG A 5 -25.08 11.11 17.58
N HIS A 6 -24.74 10.00 18.20
CA HIS A 6 -23.37 9.47 18.20
C HIS A 6 -22.95 9.06 16.78
N TRP A 7 -23.87 8.46 16.04
CA TRP A 7 -23.63 8.04 14.65
C TRP A 7 -23.42 9.22 13.71
N LEU A 8 -24.27 10.24 13.81
CA LEU A 8 -24.14 11.48 13.03
C LEU A 8 -22.84 12.23 13.36
N PHE A 9 -22.47 12.30 14.63
CA PHE A 9 -21.20 12.90 15.05
C PHE A 9 -20.00 12.16 14.48
N THR A 10 -20.00 10.83 14.52
CA THR A 10 -18.93 10.00 13.96
C THR A 10 -18.80 10.19 12.45
N ILE A 11 -19.92 10.24 11.71
CA ILE A 11 -19.91 10.52 10.27
C ILE A 11 -19.34 11.91 9.99
N GLY A 12 -19.77 12.92 10.73
CA GLY A 12 -19.27 14.28 10.57
C GLY A 12 -17.76 14.40 10.83
N CYS A 13 -17.27 13.78 11.91
CA CYS A 13 -15.86 13.74 12.22
C CYS A 13 -15.05 12.99 11.13
N ASN A 14 -15.53 11.83 10.68
CA ASN A 14 -14.87 11.08 9.61
C ASN A 14 -14.82 11.85 8.30
N ALA A 15 -15.89 12.54 7.93
CA ALA A 15 -15.93 13.39 6.75
C ALA A 15 -14.94 14.57 6.85
N ALA A 16 -14.89 15.24 8.01
CA ALA A 16 -13.95 16.33 8.25
C ALA A 16 -12.49 15.84 8.16
N VAL A 17 -12.16 14.72 8.82
CA VAL A 17 -10.81 14.12 8.78
C VAL A 17 -10.44 13.73 7.34
N ALA A 18 -11.35 13.08 6.60
CA ALA A 18 -11.11 12.70 5.22
C ALA A 18 -10.83 13.92 4.33
N LEU A 19 -11.63 14.99 4.45
CA LEU A 19 -11.43 16.22 3.67
C LEU A 19 -10.10 16.91 4.00
N HIS A 20 -9.71 16.97 5.27
CA HIS A 20 -8.43 17.56 5.66
C HIS A 20 -7.24 16.71 5.23
N ALA A 21 -7.34 15.38 5.35
CA ALA A 21 -6.32 14.44 4.87
C ALA A 21 -6.12 14.58 3.36
N ASP A 22 -7.20 14.64 2.58
CA ASP A 22 -7.14 14.82 1.12
C ASP A 22 -6.48 16.15 0.74
N ARG A 23 -6.90 17.25 1.36
CA ARG A 23 -6.32 18.57 1.11
C ARG A 23 -4.82 18.61 1.42
N LEU A 24 -4.42 18.01 2.55
CA LEU A 24 -3.02 17.94 2.94
C LEU A 24 -2.21 17.10 1.95
N ALA A 25 -2.71 15.91 1.58
CA ALA A 25 -2.06 15.03 0.63
C ALA A 25 -1.88 15.69 -0.75
N HIS A 26 -2.89 16.41 -1.24
CA HIS A 26 -2.80 17.14 -2.51
C HIS A 26 -1.81 18.31 -2.45
N ARG A 27 -1.77 19.07 -1.36
CA ARG A 27 -0.79 20.14 -1.17
C ARG A 27 0.63 19.60 -1.14
N GLN A 28 0.86 18.51 -0.42
CA GLN A 28 2.17 17.86 -0.37
C GLN A 28 2.58 17.31 -1.75
N ARG A 29 1.65 16.73 -2.50
CA ARG A 29 1.92 16.28 -3.87
C ARG A 29 2.40 17.43 -4.76
N GLN A 30 1.72 18.58 -4.71
CA GLN A 30 2.10 19.76 -5.51
C GLN A 30 3.44 20.32 -5.07
N ALA A 31 3.70 20.45 -3.78
CA ALA A 31 4.98 20.93 -3.25
C ALA A 31 6.14 20.05 -3.71
N VAL A 32 6.04 18.73 -3.50
CA VAL A 32 7.08 17.77 -3.91
C VAL A 32 7.30 17.79 -5.42
N LEU A 33 6.23 17.93 -6.23
CA LEU A 33 6.35 18.02 -7.67
C LEU A 33 7.14 19.27 -8.10
N THR A 34 6.84 20.41 -7.47
CA THR A 34 7.53 21.68 -7.74
C THR A 34 8.99 21.64 -7.29
N ASP A 35 9.23 21.17 -6.07
CA ASP A 35 10.59 21.06 -5.51
C ASP A 35 11.47 20.11 -6.33
N TYR A 36 10.91 18.96 -6.75
CA TYR A 36 11.63 18.03 -7.62
C TYR A 36 11.96 18.66 -8.97
N PHE A 37 11.00 19.36 -9.59
CA PHE A 37 11.20 20.02 -10.86
C PHE A 37 12.28 21.11 -10.78
N GLU A 38 12.23 21.94 -9.74
CA GLU A 38 13.26 22.95 -9.46
C GLU A 38 14.63 22.31 -9.28
N HIS A 39 14.72 21.25 -8.46
CA HIS A 39 15.96 20.52 -8.25
C HIS A 39 16.54 19.95 -9.54
N VAL A 40 15.71 19.33 -10.38
CA VAL A 40 16.14 18.78 -11.67
C VAL A 40 16.69 19.87 -12.58
N LEU A 41 16.05 21.05 -12.63
CA LEU A 41 16.54 22.18 -13.44
C LEU A 41 17.90 22.73 -12.98
N GLN A 42 18.22 22.58 -11.70
CA GLN A 42 19.51 23.04 -11.12
C GLN A 42 20.66 22.05 -11.36
N LEU A 43 20.37 20.84 -11.86
CA LEU A 43 21.41 19.84 -12.13
C LEU A 43 22.28 20.23 -13.33
N PRO A 44 23.58 19.87 -13.33
CA PRO A 44 24.50 20.20 -14.42
C PRO A 44 24.05 19.62 -15.76
N LEU A 45 24.40 20.29 -16.87
CA LEU A 45 24.04 19.86 -18.21
C LEU A 45 24.51 18.45 -18.55
N THR A 46 25.64 18.03 -17.98
CA THR A 46 26.17 16.65 -18.13
C THR A 46 25.19 15.59 -17.63
N TYR A 47 24.40 15.88 -16.61
CA TYR A 47 23.36 14.99 -16.12
C TYR A 47 22.21 14.87 -17.13
N HIS A 48 21.80 16.00 -17.72
CA HIS A 48 20.70 16.02 -18.70
C HIS A 48 21.06 15.37 -20.04
N THR A 49 22.31 15.39 -20.43
CA THR A 49 22.78 14.71 -21.67
C THR A 49 22.86 13.19 -21.49
N GLY A 50 23.03 12.70 -20.24
CA GLY A 50 23.11 11.26 -19.94
C GLY A 50 21.77 10.60 -19.67
N ILE A 51 20.70 11.36 -19.42
CA ILE A 51 19.39 10.84 -19.03
C ILE A 51 18.30 11.43 -19.91
N HIS A 52 17.50 10.57 -20.54
CA HIS A 52 16.36 11.00 -21.36
C HIS A 52 15.33 11.77 -20.49
N SER A 53 14.92 12.93 -20.96
CA SER A 53 13.93 13.80 -20.29
C SER A 53 12.62 13.05 -19.91
N GLY A 54 12.20 12.09 -20.75
CA GLY A 54 11.05 11.25 -20.48
C GLY A 54 11.22 10.37 -19.24
N ARG A 55 12.44 9.91 -18.92
CA ARG A 55 12.72 9.16 -17.69
C ARG A 55 12.61 10.04 -16.46
N LEU A 56 13.12 11.26 -16.52
CA LEU A 56 12.99 12.24 -15.42
C LEU A 56 11.52 12.59 -15.17
N MET A 57 10.76 12.85 -16.24
CA MET A 57 9.33 13.11 -16.15
C MET A 57 8.56 11.93 -15.55
N LYS A 58 8.87 10.69 -15.97
CA LYS A 58 8.26 9.48 -15.41
C LYS A 58 8.55 9.37 -13.91
N VAL A 59 9.80 9.53 -13.48
CA VAL A 59 10.18 9.46 -12.06
C VAL A 59 9.47 10.54 -11.26
N MET A 60 9.41 11.76 -11.78
CA MET A 60 8.70 12.88 -11.14
C MET A 60 7.21 12.55 -10.92
N LEU A 61 6.51 12.17 -11.98
CA LEU A 61 5.06 11.91 -11.90
C LEU A 61 4.75 10.67 -11.06
N GLN A 62 5.44 9.56 -11.29
CA GLN A 62 5.20 8.32 -10.54
C GLN A 62 5.64 8.44 -9.08
N GLY A 63 6.75 9.12 -8.80
CA GLY A 63 7.24 9.36 -7.44
C GLY A 63 6.27 10.23 -6.64
N THR A 64 5.78 11.31 -7.22
CA THR A 64 4.81 12.19 -6.56
C THR A 64 3.46 11.50 -6.36
N ASP A 65 3.02 10.66 -7.29
CA ASP A 65 1.79 9.86 -7.14
C ASP A 65 1.94 8.76 -6.07
N ALA A 66 3.11 8.15 -5.97
CA ALA A 66 3.40 7.17 -4.91
C ALA A 66 3.41 7.82 -3.53
N LEU A 67 4.05 8.98 -3.38
CA LEU A 67 4.04 9.77 -2.15
C LEU A 67 2.62 10.20 -1.77
N TRP A 68 1.84 10.71 -2.72
CA TRP A 68 0.45 11.09 -2.47
C TRP A 68 -0.38 9.93 -1.95
N ARG A 69 -0.29 8.76 -2.57
CA ARG A 69 -0.99 7.54 -2.12
C ARG A 69 -0.55 7.11 -0.73
N LEU A 70 0.76 7.20 -0.44
CA LEU A 70 1.31 6.87 0.87
C LEU A 70 0.76 7.81 1.95
N TRP A 71 0.79 9.13 1.72
CA TRP A 71 0.26 10.11 2.65
C TRP A 71 -1.24 9.93 2.88
N LEU A 72 -2.00 9.74 1.80
CA LEU A 72 -3.44 9.56 1.87
C LEU A 72 -3.81 8.29 2.64
N GLY A 73 -3.17 7.16 2.32
CA GLY A 73 -3.37 5.89 3.02
C GLY A 73 -2.95 5.98 4.50
N PHE A 74 -1.82 6.65 4.78
CA PHE A 74 -1.37 6.85 6.14
C PHE A 74 -2.41 7.60 6.99
N PHE A 75 -2.89 8.75 6.55
CA PHE A 75 -3.84 9.54 7.34
C PHE A 75 -5.24 8.93 7.41
N ARG A 76 -5.71 8.28 6.35
CA ARG A 76 -7.05 7.69 6.34
C ARG A 76 -7.15 6.38 7.11
N GLU A 77 -6.14 5.53 7.02
CA GLU A 77 -6.21 4.15 7.49
C GLU A 77 -5.24 3.87 8.63
N HIS A 78 -3.96 4.17 8.43
CA HIS A 78 -2.93 3.76 9.37
C HIS A 78 -2.89 4.61 10.63
N PHE A 79 -3.10 5.92 10.51
CA PHE A 79 -3.11 6.81 11.67
C PHE A 79 -4.25 6.47 12.64
N ALA A 80 -5.45 6.24 12.12
CA ALA A 80 -6.59 5.83 12.94
C ALA A 80 -6.37 4.45 13.59
N ALA A 81 -5.77 3.49 12.85
CA ALA A 81 -5.43 2.17 13.37
C ALA A 81 -4.37 2.23 14.49
N ILE A 82 -3.33 3.04 14.31
CA ILE A 82 -2.28 3.25 15.32
C ILE A 82 -2.89 3.89 16.57
N LEU A 83 -3.69 4.93 16.42
CA LEU A 83 -4.35 5.60 17.54
C LEU A 83 -5.27 4.65 18.30
N SER A 84 -6.05 3.85 17.58
CA SER A 84 -6.90 2.81 18.19
C SER A 84 -6.07 1.79 18.95
N LEU A 85 -4.95 1.34 18.42
CA LEU A 85 -4.06 0.40 19.09
C LEU A 85 -3.47 1.00 20.39
N VAL A 86 -2.99 2.25 20.32
CA VAL A 86 -2.41 2.98 21.46
C VAL A 86 -3.43 3.18 22.58
N VAL A 87 -4.69 3.37 22.27
CA VAL A 87 -5.77 3.56 23.25
C VAL A 87 -6.33 2.23 23.76
N LEU A 88 -6.63 1.31 22.84
CA LEU A 88 -7.32 0.07 23.19
C LEU A 88 -6.43 -0.92 23.91
N LEU A 89 -5.13 -0.95 23.63
CA LEU A 89 -4.23 -1.90 24.25
C LEU A 89 -4.04 -1.62 25.77
N PRO A 90 -3.74 -0.39 26.23
CA PRO A 90 -3.71 -0.08 27.66
C PRO A 90 -5.09 -0.26 28.31
N LEU A 91 -6.16 0.14 27.63
CA LEU A 91 -7.51 -0.02 28.15
C LEU A 91 -7.86 -1.50 28.36
N SER A 92 -7.51 -2.37 27.40
CA SER A 92 -7.73 -3.82 27.54
C SER A 92 -6.89 -4.43 28.67
N LEU A 93 -5.66 -3.96 28.89
CA LEU A 93 -4.83 -4.35 30.03
C LEU A 93 -5.45 -3.98 31.37
N TYR A 94 -6.01 -2.77 31.44
CA TYR A 94 -6.70 -2.28 32.63
C TYR A 94 -7.97 -3.08 32.96
N LEU A 95 -8.77 -3.40 31.93
CA LEU A 95 -10.01 -4.14 32.08
C LEU A 95 -9.76 -5.62 32.37
N ASN A 96 -8.93 -6.28 31.58
CA ASN A 96 -8.61 -7.70 31.76
C ASN A 96 -7.27 -8.06 31.09
N TRP A 97 -6.23 -8.20 31.86
CA TRP A 97 -4.87 -8.50 31.38
C TRP A 97 -4.80 -9.83 30.59
N ARG A 98 -5.69 -10.81 30.88
CA ARG A 98 -5.73 -12.11 30.18
C ARG A 98 -6.22 -11.96 28.75
N LEU A 99 -7.24 -11.12 28.53
CA LEU A 99 -7.74 -10.82 27.18
C LEU A 99 -6.75 -9.94 26.41
N ALA A 100 -6.08 -9.02 27.10
CA ALA A 100 -5.01 -8.19 26.50
C ALA A 100 -3.84 -9.03 25.98
N LEU A 101 -3.46 -10.11 26.68
CA LEU A 101 -2.42 -11.04 26.22
C LEU A 101 -2.80 -11.71 24.87
N LEU A 102 -4.07 -12.07 24.67
CA LEU A 102 -4.53 -12.63 23.39
C LEU A 102 -4.38 -11.59 22.25
N LEU A 103 -4.75 -10.35 22.49
CA LEU A 103 -4.58 -9.27 21.52
C LEU A 103 -3.10 -9.02 21.22
N PHE A 104 -2.26 -9.03 22.24
CA PHE A 104 -0.82 -8.85 22.08
C PHE A 104 -0.19 -9.99 21.27
N ALA A 105 -0.58 -11.23 21.55
CA ALA A 105 -0.15 -12.39 20.78
C ALA A 105 -0.56 -12.28 19.30
N LEU A 106 -1.79 -11.81 19.02
CA LEU A 106 -2.24 -11.55 17.66
C LEU A 106 -1.37 -10.48 16.97
N CYS A 107 -1.05 -9.40 17.65
CA CYS A 107 -0.16 -8.36 17.10
C CYS A 107 1.22 -8.92 16.74
N ILE A 108 1.79 -9.78 17.60
CA ILE A 108 3.08 -10.43 17.32
C ILE A 108 2.97 -11.31 16.08
N VAL A 109 1.96 -12.20 16.02
CA VAL A 109 1.73 -13.09 14.87
C VAL A 109 1.61 -12.27 13.58
N PHE A 110 0.81 -11.22 13.60
CA PHE A 110 0.63 -10.34 12.44
C PHE A 110 1.94 -9.68 12.01
N THR A 111 2.70 -9.14 12.95
CA THR A 111 3.99 -8.48 12.69
C THR A 111 5.00 -9.45 12.09
N VAL A 112 5.09 -10.65 12.64
CA VAL A 112 6.01 -11.69 12.15
C VAL A 112 5.61 -12.12 10.73
N LEU A 113 4.33 -12.45 10.51
CA LEU A 113 3.84 -12.85 9.19
C LEU A 113 4.10 -11.76 8.13
N THR A 114 3.74 -10.52 8.42
CA THR A 114 3.95 -9.40 7.49
C THR A 114 5.43 -9.20 7.20
N THR A 115 6.28 -9.23 8.22
CA THR A 115 7.74 -9.06 8.04
C THR A 115 8.34 -10.18 7.18
N LEU A 116 7.93 -11.43 7.40
CA LEU A 116 8.40 -12.56 6.59
C LEU A 116 8.01 -12.41 5.12
N VAL A 117 6.78 -11.99 4.85
CA VAL A 117 6.31 -11.82 3.47
C VAL A 117 6.95 -10.63 2.79
N VAL A 118 7.04 -9.49 3.48
CA VAL A 118 7.74 -8.32 2.93
C VAL A 118 9.17 -8.67 2.56
N ARG A 119 9.91 -9.34 3.44
CA ARG A 119 11.28 -9.80 3.15
C ARG A 119 11.32 -10.76 1.94
N LYS A 120 10.38 -11.68 1.85
CA LYS A 120 10.31 -12.66 0.76
C LYS A 120 9.94 -12.01 -0.58
N THR A 121 9.01 -11.07 -0.58
CA THR A 121 8.50 -10.44 -1.81
C THR A 121 9.32 -9.23 -2.25
N TYR A 122 10.18 -8.67 -1.40
CA TYR A 122 10.94 -7.47 -1.72
C TYR A 122 11.82 -7.61 -2.97
N ALA A 123 12.62 -8.67 -3.02
CA ALA A 123 13.50 -8.93 -4.19
C ALA A 123 12.69 -9.27 -5.45
N MET A 124 11.58 -9.99 -5.28
CA MET A 124 10.68 -10.34 -6.38
C MET A 124 9.99 -9.09 -6.94
N GLN A 125 9.60 -8.16 -6.09
CA GLN A 125 9.00 -6.90 -6.51
C GLN A 125 9.99 -6.03 -7.31
N GLY A 126 11.27 -6.02 -6.94
CA GLY A 126 12.31 -5.36 -7.73
C GLY A 126 12.38 -5.89 -9.17
N ALA A 127 12.38 -7.20 -9.35
CA ALA A 127 12.38 -7.83 -10.68
C ALA A 127 11.10 -7.50 -11.50
N VAL A 128 9.96 -7.37 -10.83
CA VAL A 128 8.70 -6.93 -11.45
C VAL A 128 8.82 -5.48 -11.94
N GLU A 129 9.37 -4.58 -11.13
CA GLU A 129 9.57 -3.16 -11.49
C GLU A 129 10.55 -3.01 -12.67
N ASP A 130 11.64 -3.79 -12.70
CA ASP A 130 12.57 -3.80 -13.82
C ASP A 130 11.89 -4.27 -15.11
N SER A 131 11.07 -5.32 -15.03
CA SER A 131 10.30 -5.84 -16.16
C SER A 131 9.23 -4.85 -16.64
N TYR A 132 8.59 -4.14 -15.72
CA TYR A 132 7.64 -3.07 -16.05
C TYR A 132 8.35 -1.90 -16.76
N SER A 133 9.53 -1.55 -16.31
CA SER A 133 10.35 -0.52 -16.95
C SER A 133 10.77 -0.92 -18.36
N ALA A 134 11.16 -2.18 -18.58
CA ALA A 134 11.47 -2.71 -19.91
C ALA A 134 10.25 -2.71 -20.84
N LEU A 135 9.07 -3.08 -20.34
CA LEU A 135 7.81 -3.00 -21.08
C LEU A 135 7.50 -1.56 -21.52
N SER A 136 7.63 -0.62 -20.58
CA SER A 136 7.38 0.80 -20.83
C SER A 136 8.36 1.38 -21.85
N ALA A 137 9.66 1.04 -21.75
CA ALA A 137 10.68 1.47 -22.69
C ALA A 137 10.37 0.96 -24.10
N ARG A 138 10.07 -0.34 -24.26
CA ARG A 138 9.72 -0.93 -25.55
C ARG A 138 8.49 -0.29 -26.17
N ALA A 139 7.44 -0.06 -25.39
CA ALA A 139 6.25 0.62 -25.87
C ALA A 139 6.55 2.06 -26.32
N SER A 140 7.36 2.78 -25.56
CA SER A 140 7.79 4.14 -25.89
C SER A 140 8.62 4.20 -27.18
N ASP A 141 9.54 3.25 -27.36
CA ASP A 141 10.37 3.15 -28.56
C ASP A 141 9.52 2.85 -29.80
N ALA A 142 8.59 1.93 -29.71
CA ALA A 142 7.68 1.60 -30.82
C ALA A 142 6.81 2.80 -31.21
N LEU A 143 6.25 3.51 -30.23
CA LEU A 143 5.43 4.70 -30.45
C LEU A 143 6.26 5.88 -30.93
N GLY A 144 7.48 6.07 -30.42
CA GLY A 144 8.39 7.14 -30.88
C GLY A 144 8.85 6.94 -32.32
N ASN A 145 8.86 5.73 -32.82
CA ASN A 145 9.26 5.36 -34.20
C ASN A 145 8.08 4.85 -35.04
N ILE A 146 6.86 5.29 -34.76
CA ILE A 146 5.63 4.76 -35.37
C ILE A 146 5.65 4.84 -36.90
N ALA A 147 6.21 5.91 -37.47
CA ALA A 147 6.34 6.06 -38.92
C ALA A 147 7.21 4.95 -39.55
N LEU A 148 8.30 4.57 -38.87
CA LEU A 148 9.16 3.46 -39.30
C LEU A 148 8.45 2.11 -39.16
N VAL A 149 7.77 1.87 -38.04
CA VAL A 149 7.00 0.64 -37.79
C VAL A 149 5.93 0.45 -38.86
N GLN A 150 5.23 1.52 -39.23
CA GLN A 150 4.21 1.48 -40.27
C GLN A 150 4.80 1.32 -41.68
N SER A 151 5.86 2.06 -42.03
CA SER A 151 6.45 1.99 -43.36
C SER A 151 7.09 0.62 -43.68
N PHE A 152 7.60 -0.06 -42.65
CA PHE A 152 8.14 -1.40 -42.82
C PHE A 152 7.14 -2.53 -42.54
N VAL A 153 5.85 -2.21 -42.36
CA VAL A 153 4.75 -3.15 -42.09
C VAL A 153 5.06 -4.10 -40.91
N ARG A 154 5.73 -3.60 -39.86
CA ARG A 154 6.19 -4.40 -38.72
C ARG A 154 5.29 -4.34 -37.50
N ILE A 155 4.04 -3.89 -37.64
CA ILE A 155 3.09 -3.72 -36.54
C ILE A 155 2.91 -5.03 -35.78
N ASP A 156 2.68 -6.14 -36.47
CA ASP A 156 2.46 -7.44 -35.83
C ASP A 156 3.69 -7.93 -35.04
N ALA A 157 4.90 -7.70 -35.56
CA ALA A 157 6.12 -8.06 -34.89
C ALA A 157 6.34 -7.25 -33.59
N GLU A 158 6.04 -5.95 -33.63
CA GLU A 158 6.13 -5.10 -32.44
C GLU A 158 5.07 -5.47 -31.39
N VAL A 159 3.83 -5.75 -31.82
CA VAL A 159 2.75 -6.21 -30.92
C VAL A 159 3.12 -7.56 -30.29
N GLN A 160 3.63 -8.52 -31.06
CA GLN A 160 4.09 -9.82 -30.52
C GLN A 160 5.24 -9.65 -29.53
N GLY A 161 6.20 -8.80 -29.85
CA GLY A 161 7.30 -8.50 -28.95
C GLY A 161 6.85 -7.84 -27.64
N LEU A 162 5.87 -6.94 -27.71
CA LEU A 162 5.28 -6.31 -26.52
C LEU A 162 4.52 -7.34 -25.67
N ARG A 163 3.72 -8.22 -26.32
CA ARG A 163 3.03 -9.31 -25.63
C ARG A 163 4.00 -10.24 -24.91
N TYR A 164 5.09 -10.63 -25.53
CA TYR A 164 6.09 -11.48 -24.88
C TYR A 164 6.63 -10.85 -23.59
N VAL A 165 6.96 -9.55 -23.62
CA VAL A 165 7.44 -8.84 -22.42
C VAL A 165 6.32 -8.71 -21.36
N ALA A 166 5.09 -8.47 -21.77
CA ALA A 166 3.93 -8.41 -20.88
C ALA A 166 3.64 -9.75 -20.21
N ASP A 167 3.70 -10.86 -20.96
CA ASP A 167 3.51 -12.22 -20.41
C ASP A 167 4.61 -12.58 -19.40
N ARG A 168 5.84 -12.18 -19.69
CA ARG A 168 6.96 -12.34 -18.76
C ARG A 168 6.78 -11.53 -17.47
N LEU A 169 6.31 -10.28 -17.59
CA LEU A 169 5.96 -9.44 -16.45
C LEU A 169 4.88 -10.12 -15.60
N LEU A 170 3.82 -10.61 -16.23
CA LEU A 170 2.73 -11.31 -15.55
C LEU A 170 3.23 -12.56 -14.81
N ALA A 171 4.07 -13.36 -15.46
CA ALA A 171 4.68 -14.54 -14.84
C ALA A 171 5.52 -14.21 -13.59
N MET A 172 6.22 -13.07 -13.59
CA MET A 172 6.96 -12.58 -12.41
C MET A 172 6.04 -12.01 -11.32
N GLN A 173 4.92 -11.40 -11.71
CA GLN A 173 3.97 -10.79 -10.77
C GLN A 173 3.14 -11.85 -10.03
N MET A 174 2.76 -12.96 -10.67
CA MET A 174 1.89 -13.99 -10.09
C MET A 174 2.40 -14.58 -8.77
N PRO A 175 3.69 -14.95 -8.61
CA PRO A 175 4.21 -15.42 -7.34
C PRO A 175 4.10 -14.38 -6.22
N VAL A 176 4.35 -13.09 -6.52
CA VAL A 176 4.21 -11.99 -5.54
C VAL A 176 2.77 -11.90 -5.05
N LEU A 177 1.81 -11.88 -5.97
CA LEU A 177 0.38 -11.85 -5.65
C LEU A 177 -0.07 -13.06 -4.83
N SER A 178 0.45 -14.24 -5.15
CA SER A 178 0.15 -15.49 -4.42
C SER A 178 0.62 -15.40 -2.96
N TRP A 179 1.81 -14.85 -2.69
CA TRP A 179 2.29 -14.62 -1.33
C TRP A 179 1.41 -13.63 -0.57
N TRP A 180 1.01 -12.53 -1.19
CA TRP A 180 0.11 -11.56 -0.56
C TRP A 180 -1.28 -12.13 -0.32
N ALA A 181 -1.81 -12.94 -1.24
CA ALA A 181 -3.07 -13.66 -1.04
C ALA A 181 -2.99 -14.62 0.15
N ALA A 182 -1.92 -15.41 0.25
CA ALA A 182 -1.70 -16.32 1.38
C ALA A 182 -1.68 -15.57 2.72
N VAL A 183 -0.95 -14.45 2.81
CA VAL A 183 -0.94 -13.59 4.02
C VAL A 183 -2.32 -13.07 4.35
N THR A 184 -3.06 -12.60 3.36
CA THR A 184 -4.41 -12.09 3.58
C THR A 184 -5.33 -13.17 4.17
N VAL A 185 -5.27 -14.39 3.64
CA VAL A 185 -6.05 -15.52 4.17
C VAL A 185 -5.63 -15.89 5.59
N ILE A 186 -4.32 -16.02 5.85
CA ILE A 186 -3.79 -16.37 7.18
C ILE A 186 -4.17 -15.28 8.19
N THR A 187 -4.05 -14.02 7.84
CA THR A 187 -4.39 -12.87 8.69
C THR A 187 -5.88 -12.88 9.05
N ARG A 188 -6.75 -13.07 8.06
CA ARG A 188 -8.20 -13.16 8.29
C ARG A 188 -8.57 -14.35 9.16
N ALA A 189 -7.97 -15.52 8.91
CA ALA A 189 -8.19 -16.71 9.75
C ALA A 189 -7.71 -16.47 11.18
N SER A 190 -6.52 -15.90 11.38
CA SER A 190 -5.98 -15.56 12.71
C SER A 190 -6.89 -14.58 13.45
N THR A 191 -7.39 -13.55 12.78
CA THR A 191 -8.33 -12.59 13.37
C THR A 191 -9.63 -13.28 13.82
N THR A 192 -10.21 -14.11 12.97
CA THR A 192 -11.45 -14.86 13.29
C THR A 192 -11.22 -15.79 14.49
N ILE A 193 -10.13 -16.55 14.49
CA ILE A 193 -9.77 -17.46 15.61
C ILE A 193 -9.59 -16.66 16.90
N THR A 194 -8.92 -15.50 16.84
CA THR A 194 -8.71 -14.65 18.03
C THR A 194 -10.02 -14.08 18.55
N VAL A 195 -10.93 -13.63 17.69
CA VAL A 195 -12.26 -13.17 18.11
C VAL A 195 -13.03 -14.29 18.80
N LEU A 196 -13.05 -15.50 18.23
CA LEU A 196 -13.68 -16.66 18.84
C LEU A 196 -13.04 -17.02 20.19
N ALA A 197 -11.71 -16.98 20.29
CA ALA A 197 -10.99 -17.22 21.52
C ALA A 197 -11.34 -16.18 22.60
N ILE A 198 -11.42 -14.91 22.25
CA ILE A 198 -11.81 -13.82 23.17
C ILE A 198 -13.22 -14.07 23.70
N PHE A 199 -14.17 -14.41 22.83
CA PHE A 199 -15.54 -14.74 23.26
C PHE A 199 -15.58 -15.96 24.18
N THR A 200 -14.92 -17.06 23.81
CA THR A 200 -14.89 -18.28 24.60
C THR A 200 -14.25 -18.07 25.97
N VAL A 201 -13.09 -17.40 26.00
CA VAL A 201 -12.39 -17.08 27.25
C VAL A 201 -13.19 -16.06 28.07
N GLY A 202 -13.81 -15.06 27.43
CA GLY A 202 -14.68 -14.10 28.10
C GLY A 202 -15.85 -14.76 28.82
N ILE A 203 -16.56 -15.67 28.16
CA ILE A 203 -17.67 -16.46 28.77
C ILE A 203 -17.15 -17.30 29.93
N ALA A 204 -16.07 -18.03 29.75
CA ALA A 204 -15.49 -18.89 30.80
C ALA A 204 -15.00 -18.08 32.03
N LEU A 205 -14.49 -16.87 31.82
CA LEU A 205 -14.09 -15.97 32.92
C LEU A 205 -15.30 -15.35 33.62
N HIS A 206 -16.37 -15.07 32.87
CA HIS A 206 -17.63 -14.57 33.44
C HIS A 206 -18.29 -15.65 34.34
N GLU A 207 -18.38 -16.86 33.88
CA GLU A 207 -18.91 -17.99 34.67
C GLU A 207 -18.11 -18.24 35.96
N ARG A 208 -16.81 -17.94 35.97
CA ARG A 208 -15.94 -18.03 37.15
C ARG A 208 -15.98 -16.77 38.04
N GLY A 209 -16.79 -15.77 37.71
CA GLY A 209 -16.89 -14.51 38.47
C GLY A 209 -15.64 -13.62 38.45
N LEU A 210 -14.74 -13.86 37.49
CA LEU A 210 -13.45 -13.15 37.37
C LEU A 210 -13.54 -11.93 36.46
N THR A 211 -14.68 -11.66 35.81
CA THR A 211 -14.98 -10.47 35.05
C THR A 211 -16.41 -10.03 35.29
N SER A 212 -16.63 -8.74 35.60
CA SER A 212 -17.94 -8.11 35.47
C SER A 212 -18.14 -7.70 34.01
N VAL A 213 -19.31 -7.94 33.45
CA VAL A 213 -19.71 -7.41 32.14
C VAL A 213 -19.95 -5.92 32.26
#